data_77a08a4ce7b1f8b971c78768ad81edae
#
_entry.id   77a08a4ce7b1f8b971c78768ad81edae
#
_cell.length_a   1.000
_cell.length_b   1.000
_cell.length_c   1.000
_cell.angle_alpha   90.00
_cell.angle_beta   90.00
_cell.angle_gamma   90.00
#
_symmetry.space_group_name_H-M   'P 1'
#
loop_
_entity.id
_entity.type
_entity.pdbx_description
1 polymer ?
#
loop_
_entity_poly.entity_id
_entity_poly.type
_entity_poly.pdbx_seq_one_letter_code
_entity_poly.pdbx_strand_id
1 'polypeptide(L)'
;DMVGQQDLLGKGKPLRRIIEQKVNISLILWGPPGTGKSSLAQIIAKQFDYPLAKFNASIDNKAKLDQFIKTYPYQPFVLFIDEIHRMTKNLQDFLLPYLENGHILLVGATTENPIMSIVPAVRSRCQIFEFKALSDQDIEIVLKRATTEVLKLKDEQIETDALKLIAIAADGDLRVALNILETVHAINPEELTVQDVKNFAKGQNLAMTKRQLNITTI
;
A
#
# COMPACT_ATOMS: atom_id res chain seq x y z
N ASP A 1 7.31 10.40 0.14
CA ASP A 1 7.97 9.55 -0.87
C ASP A 1 7.68 8.09 -0.56
N MET A 2 7.42 7.32 -1.61
CA MET A 2 7.19 5.89 -1.49
C MET A 2 8.53 5.16 -1.33
N VAL A 3 8.58 4.15 -0.48
CA VAL A 3 9.77 3.32 -0.24
C VAL A 3 9.55 1.93 -0.83
N GLY A 4 10.62 1.27 -1.25
CA GLY A 4 10.55 -0.03 -1.92
C GLY A 4 10.14 0.03 -3.39
N GLN A 5 9.81 -1.12 -3.96
CA GLN A 5 9.37 -1.28 -5.36
C GLN A 5 10.35 -0.68 -6.39
N GLN A 6 11.66 -0.80 -6.15
CA GLN A 6 12.69 -0.17 -6.98
C GLN A 6 12.64 -0.61 -8.45
N ASP A 7 12.21 -1.85 -8.72
CA ASP A 7 12.05 -2.38 -10.07
C ASP A 7 10.93 -1.67 -10.86
N LEU A 8 9.97 -1.06 -10.18
CA LEU A 8 8.80 -0.38 -10.76
C LEU A 8 8.91 1.14 -10.67
N LEU A 9 9.32 1.66 -9.51
CA LEU A 9 9.32 3.08 -9.15
C LEU A 9 10.72 3.71 -9.09
N GLY A 10 11.78 2.94 -9.28
CA GLY A 10 13.14 3.45 -9.40
C GLY A 10 13.29 4.44 -10.58
N LYS A 11 14.36 5.23 -10.60
CA LYS A 11 14.61 6.23 -11.66
C LYS A 11 14.57 5.56 -13.05
N GLY A 12 13.73 6.08 -13.94
CA GLY A 12 13.59 5.58 -15.31
C GLY A 12 12.80 4.28 -15.46
N LYS A 13 12.23 3.72 -14.41
CA LYS A 13 11.42 2.50 -14.45
C LYS A 13 10.01 2.75 -15.00
N PRO A 14 9.33 1.71 -15.53
CA PRO A 14 8.10 1.88 -16.31
C PRO A 14 6.98 2.59 -15.57
N LEU A 15 6.67 2.16 -14.34
CA LEU A 15 5.57 2.73 -13.57
C LEU A 15 5.86 4.17 -13.15
N ARG A 16 7.11 4.48 -12.80
CA ARG A 16 7.54 5.84 -12.53
C ARG A 16 7.38 6.75 -13.75
N ARG A 17 7.77 6.29 -14.95
CA ARG A 17 7.60 7.08 -16.19
C ARG A 17 6.14 7.36 -16.50
N ILE A 18 5.25 6.37 -16.33
CA ILE A 18 3.81 6.55 -16.50
C ILE A 18 3.30 7.70 -15.61
N ILE A 19 3.74 7.73 -14.34
CA ILE A 19 3.31 8.73 -13.37
C ILE A 19 3.91 10.10 -13.70
N GLU A 20 5.22 10.17 -13.94
CA GLU A 20 5.92 11.45 -14.22
C GLU A 20 5.43 12.11 -15.52
N GLN A 21 5.15 11.31 -16.55
CA GLN A 21 4.65 11.79 -17.84
C GLN A 21 3.12 11.96 -17.88
N LYS A 22 2.43 11.68 -16.77
CA LYS A 22 0.96 11.74 -16.67
C LYS A 22 0.27 10.95 -17.77
N VAL A 23 0.78 9.75 -18.08
CA VAL A 23 0.16 8.89 -19.09
C VAL A 23 -1.18 8.38 -18.56
N ASN A 24 -2.28 8.76 -19.21
CA ASN A 24 -3.63 8.37 -18.81
C ASN A 24 -3.89 6.89 -19.13
N ILE A 25 -3.37 6.01 -18.32
CA ILE A 25 -3.51 4.56 -18.45
C ILE A 25 -3.90 3.94 -17.11
N SER A 26 -4.95 3.13 -17.14
CA SER A 26 -5.42 2.41 -15.95
C SER A 26 -4.44 1.34 -15.51
N LEU A 27 -4.39 1.10 -14.21
CA LEU A 27 -3.41 0.22 -13.58
C LEU A 27 -4.10 -0.86 -12.74
N ILE A 28 -3.54 -2.06 -12.74
CA ILE A 28 -3.85 -3.11 -11.78
C ILE A 28 -2.57 -3.44 -11.03
N LEU A 29 -2.61 -3.23 -9.72
CA LEU A 29 -1.49 -3.46 -8.80
C LEU A 29 -1.81 -4.73 -8.00
N TRP A 30 -1.01 -5.79 -8.18
CA TRP A 30 -1.22 -7.03 -7.46
C TRP A 30 0.00 -7.41 -6.63
N GLY A 31 -0.20 -8.13 -5.54
CA GLY A 31 0.87 -8.55 -4.65
C GLY A 31 0.47 -8.49 -3.17
N PRO A 32 1.40 -8.82 -2.25
CA PRO A 32 1.13 -8.93 -0.82
C PRO A 32 0.53 -7.67 -0.21
N PRO A 33 -0.18 -7.78 0.93
CA PRO A 33 -0.70 -6.62 1.66
C PRO A 33 0.45 -5.73 2.16
N GLY A 34 0.13 -4.49 2.55
CA GLY A 34 1.09 -3.55 3.16
C GLY A 34 2.22 -3.03 2.26
N THR A 35 2.19 -3.31 0.96
CA THR A 35 3.26 -2.97 0.00
C THR A 35 3.12 -1.60 -0.65
N GLY A 36 2.10 -0.80 -0.26
CA GLY A 36 1.94 0.59 -0.72
C GLY A 36 1.00 0.78 -1.92
N LYS A 37 0.22 -0.21 -2.35
CA LYS A 37 -0.70 -0.11 -3.51
C LYS A 37 -1.69 1.07 -3.39
N SER A 38 -2.32 1.24 -2.23
CA SER A 38 -3.25 2.35 -1.97
C SER A 38 -2.56 3.71 -1.86
N SER A 39 -1.34 3.75 -1.34
CA SER A 39 -0.51 4.96 -1.29
C SER A 39 -0.15 5.43 -2.70
N LEU A 40 0.16 4.49 -3.61
CA LEU A 40 0.44 4.83 -4.99
C LEU A 40 -0.76 5.48 -5.68
N ALA A 41 -1.99 5.01 -5.44
CA ALA A 41 -3.19 5.63 -5.99
C ALA A 41 -3.34 7.10 -5.55
N GLN A 42 -3.00 7.42 -4.30
CA GLN A 42 -2.98 8.81 -3.80
C GLN A 42 -1.92 9.65 -4.49
N ILE A 43 -0.72 9.10 -4.71
CA ILE A 43 0.37 9.76 -5.42
C ILE A 43 -0.05 10.06 -6.86
N ILE A 44 -0.66 9.08 -7.55
CA ILE A 44 -1.15 9.25 -8.92
C ILE A 44 -2.20 10.36 -8.97
N ALA A 45 -3.21 10.32 -8.11
CA ALA A 45 -4.26 11.34 -8.07
C ALA A 45 -3.67 12.75 -7.87
N LYS A 46 -2.74 12.90 -6.93
CA LYS A 46 -2.04 14.16 -6.69
C LYS A 46 -1.18 14.61 -7.88
N GLN A 47 -0.46 13.68 -8.51
CA GLN A 47 0.41 14.00 -9.65
C GLN A 47 -0.38 14.42 -10.89
N PHE A 48 -1.55 13.80 -11.10
CA PHE A 48 -2.43 14.10 -12.23
C PHE A 48 -3.32 15.32 -11.98
N ASP A 49 -3.40 15.78 -10.73
CA ASP A 49 -4.38 16.78 -10.27
C ASP A 49 -5.82 16.32 -10.49
N TYR A 50 -6.07 15.04 -10.23
CA TYR A 50 -7.38 14.41 -10.34
C TYR A 50 -7.97 14.13 -8.96
N PRO A 51 -9.29 14.30 -8.77
CA PRO A 51 -9.96 13.80 -7.57
C PRO A 51 -9.74 12.30 -7.38
N LEU A 52 -9.66 11.86 -6.13
CA LEU A 52 -9.52 10.45 -5.78
C LEU A 52 -10.82 9.92 -5.16
N ALA A 53 -11.46 9.01 -5.85
CA ALA A 53 -12.57 8.21 -5.33
C ALA A 53 -12.04 6.85 -4.85
N LYS A 54 -12.44 6.43 -3.64
CA LYS A 54 -12.06 5.12 -3.07
C LYS A 54 -13.28 4.20 -3.00
N PHE A 55 -13.14 3.05 -3.61
CA PHE A 55 -14.12 1.97 -3.65
C PHE A 55 -13.53 0.69 -3.06
N ASN A 56 -14.24 0.05 -2.16
CA ASN A 56 -13.86 -1.26 -1.65
C ASN A 56 -14.83 -2.32 -2.18
N ALA A 57 -14.32 -3.21 -3.01
CA ALA A 57 -15.13 -4.22 -3.70
C ALA A 57 -15.79 -5.24 -2.75
N SER A 58 -15.35 -5.32 -1.48
CA SER A 58 -15.93 -6.23 -0.48
C SER A 58 -17.19 -5.68 0.19
N ILE A 59 -17.37 -4.36 0.20
CA ILE A 59 -18.46 -3.70 0.97
C ILE A 59 -19.28 -2.71 0.16
N ASP A 60 -18.71 -2.11 -0.87
CA ASP A 60 -19.36 -1.11 -1.70
C ASP A 60 -20.16 -1.76 -2.86
N ASN A 61 -21.14 -1.05 -3.39
CA ASN A 61 -22.03 -1.54 -4.43
C ASN A 61 -22.10 -0.58 -5.64
N LYS A 62 -22.91 -0.93 -6.65
CA LYS A 62 -23.08 -0.13 -7.86
C LYS A 62 -23.51 1.31 -7.56
N ALA A 63 -24.38 1.53 -6.57
CA ALA A 63 -24.85 2.87 -6.23
C ALA A 63 -23.69 3.81 -5.83
N LYS A 64 -22.66 3.27 -5.20
CA LYS A 64 -21.45 4.02 -4.86
C LYS A 64 -20.66 4.45 -6.10
N LEU A 65 -20.53 3.57 -7.09
CA LEU A 65 -19.89 3.91 -8.38
C LEU A 65 -20.69 4.98 -9.12
N ASP A 66 -22.02 4.82 -9.20
CA ASP A 66 -22.91 5.83 -9.79
C ASP A 66 -22.79 7.19 -9.08
N GLN A 67 -22.64 7.18 -7.76
CA GLN A 67 -22.41 8.40 -6.97
C GLN A 67 -21.10 9.09 -7.37
N PHE A 68 -19.98 8.36 -7.51
CA PHE A 68 -18.71 8.94 -7.93
C PHE A 68 -18.81 9.57 -9.33
N ILE A 69 -19.42 8.87 -10.28
CA ILE A 69 -19.61 9.37 -11.65
C ILE A 69 -20.44 10.67 -11.65
N LYS A 70 -21.50 10.73 -10.85
CA LYS A 70 -22.33 11.92 -10.69
C LYS A 70 -21.62 13.06 -9.96
N THR A 71 -20.68 12.75 -9.06
CA THR A 71 -19.87 13.74 -8.33
C THR A 71 -18.88 14.43 -9.27
N TYR A 72 -18.34 13.72 -10.25
CA TYR A 72 -17.32 14.22 -11.19
C TYR A 72 -17.79 14.14 -12.66
N PRO A 73 -18.89 14.82 -13.05
CA PRO A 73 -19.54 14.57 -14.34
C PRO A 73 -18.74 15.08 -15.54
N TYR A 74 -17.87 16.07 -15.36
CA TYR A 74 -17.18 16.78 -16.44
C TYR A 74 -15.65 16.75 -16.35
N GLN A 75 -15.10 16.05 -15.37
CA GLN A 75 -13.66 15.94 -15.18
C GLN A 75 -13.26 14.49 -14.92
N PRO A 76 -12.08 14.08 -15.41
CA PRO A 76 -11.55 12.79 -15.08
C PRO A 76 -11.25 12.69 -13.58
N PHE A 77 -11.31 11.47 -13.03
CA PHE A 77 -10.94 11.19 -11.66
C PHE A 77 -10.22 9.84 -11.54
N VAL A 78 -9.41 9.69 -10.50
CA VAL A 78 -8.80 8.42 -10.15
C VAL A 78 -9.81 7.62 -9.34
N LEU A 79 -10.15 6.42 -9.81
CA LEU A 79 -10.92 5.45 -9.06
C LEU A 79 -9.98 4.39 -8.51
N PHE A 80 -9.69 4.47 -7.21
CA PHE A 80 -9.00 3.41 -6.50
C PHE A 80 -9.99 2.33 -6.09
N ILE A 81 -9.79 1.10 -6.55
CA ILE A 81 -10.59 -0.06 -6.16
C ILE A 81 -9.71 -1.00 -5.33
N ASP A 82 -10.03 -1.10 -4.04
CA ASP A 82 -9.41 -2.10 -3.17
C ASP A 82 -10.10 -3.45 -3.33
N GLU A 83 -9.32 -4.53 -3.28
CA GLU A 83 -9.78 -5.92 -3.46
C GLU A 83 -10.57 -6.11 -4.78
N ILE A 84 -10.09 -5.53 -5.89
CA ILE A 84 -10.79 -5.52 -7.20
C ILE A 84 -11.22 -6.93 -7.65
N HIS A 85 -10.52 -7.99 -7.23
CA HIS A 85 -10.87 -9.38 -7.50
C HIS A 85 -12.23 -9.80 -6.93
N ARG A 86 -12.76 -9.07 -5.94
CA ARG A 86 -14.09 -9.29 -5.36
C ARG A 86 -15.23 -8.62 -6.12
N MET A 87 -14.91 -7.80 -7.12
CA MET A 87 -15.94 -7.20 -7.96
C MET A 87 -16.66 -8.27 -8.80
N THR A 88 -17.98 -8.23 -8.79
CA THR A 88 -18.78 -9.04 -9.71
C THR A 88 -18.49 -8.65 -11.17
N LYS A 89 -18.66 -9.60 -12.09
CA LYS A 89 -18.48 -9.35 -13.52
C LYS A 89 -19.31 -8.15 -13.99
N ASN A 90 -20.56 -8.04 -13.58
CA ASN A 90 -21.45 -6.94 -13.95
C ASN A 90 -20.92 -5.56 -13.50
N LEU A 91 -20.28 -5.48 -12.34
CA LEU A 91 -19.67 -4.23 -11.87
C LEU A 91 -18.38 -3.91 -12.64
N GLN A 92 -17.61 -4.92 -13.00
CA GLN A 92 -16.44 -4.72 -13.85
C GLN A 92 -16.86 -4.25 -15.26
N ASP A 93 -17.86 -4.89 -15.86
CA ASP A 93 -18.39 -4.50 -17.17
C ASP A 93 -19.01 -3.08 -17.16
N PHE A 94 -19.62 -2.68 -16.04
CA PHE A 94 -20.14 -1.32 -15.85
C PHE A 94 -19.06 -0.23 -15.96
N LEU A 95 -17.81 -0.53 -15.61
CA LEU A 95 -16.70 0.43 -15.69
C LEU A 95 -16.19 0.65 -17.13
N LEU A 96 -16.42 -0.30 -18.04
CA LEU A 96 -15.80 -0.29 -19.38
C LEU A 96 -15.96 1.01 -20.15
N PRO A 97 -17.18 1.59 -20.29
CA PRO A 97 -17.37 2.84 -21.03
C PRO A 97 -16.56 4.01 -20.45
N TYR A 98 -16.41 4.05 -19.12
CA TYR A 98 -15.69 5.12 -18.41
C TYR A 98 -14.18 4.96 -18.48
N LEU A 99 -13.68 3.73 -18.61
CA LEU A 99 -12.27 3.45 -18.88
C LEU A 99 -11.91 3.78 -20.33
N GLU A 100 -12.80 3.47 -21.27
CA GLU A 100 -12.60 3.72 -22.71
C GLU A 100 -12.56 5.21 -23.05
N ASN A 101 -13.44 6.00 -22.47
CA ASN A 101 -13.49 7.45 -22.72
C ASN A 101 -12.52 8.26 -21.83
N GLY A 102 -11.76 7.60 -20.94
CA GLY A 102 -10.79 8.25 -20.07
C GLY A 102 -11.39 9.07 -18.92
N HIS A 103 -12.70 8.93 -18.65
CA HIS A 103 -13.33 9.60 -17.49
C HIS A 103 -12.87 9.01 -16.16
N ILE A 104 -12.61 7.70 -16.13
CA ILE A 104 -12.04 7.01 -14.98
C ILE A 104 -10.61 6.57 -15.29
N LEU A 105 -9.65 7.04 -14.48
CA LEU A 105 -8.34 6.46 -14.38
C LEU A 105 -8.36 5.42 -13.26
N LEU A 106 -8.51 4.14 -13.64
CA LEU A 106 -8.59 3.04 -12.68
C LEU A 106 -7.23 2.72 -12.07
N VAL A 107 -7.18 2.60 -10.75
CA VAL A 107 -6.08 1.97 -10.01
C VAL A 107 -6.67 0.84 -9.17
N GLY A 108 -6.69 -0.37 -9.70
CA GLY A 108 -7.17 -1.56 -9.00
C GLY A 108 -6.09 -2.20 -8.16
N ALA A 109 -6.38 -2.53 -6.90
CA ALA A 109 -5.49 -3.27 -6.02
C ALA A 109 -6.05 -4.67 -5.72
N THR A 110 -5.17 -5.67 -5.71
CA THR A 110 -5.53 -7.05 -5.40
C THR A 110 -4.36 -7.81 -4.79
N THR A 111 -4.66 -8.81 -3.98
CA THR A 111 -3.68 -9.81 -3.50
C THR A 111 -3.68 -11.07 -4.37
N GLU A 112 -4.67 -11.24 -5.24
CA GLU A 112 -4.83 -12.40 -6.12
C GLU A 112 -4.29 -12.12 -7.52
N ASN A 113 -3.93 -13.20 -8.26
CA ASN A 113 -3.49 -13.07 -9.65
C ASN A 113 -4.61 -12.48 -10.51
N PRO A 114 -4.41 -11.29 -11.12
CA PRO A 114 -5.44 -10.60 -11.87
C PRO A 114 -5.89 -11.32 -13.15
N ILE A 115 -5.09 -12.26 -13.66
CA ILE A 115 -5.45 -13.06 -14.84
C ILE A 115 -6.68 -13.93 -14.55
N MET A 116 -6.81 -14.41 -13.32
CA MET A 116 -7.87 -15.31 -12.92
C MET A 116 -9.12 -14.60 -12.41
N SER A 117 -8.96 -13.39 -11.87
CA SER A 117 -10.02 -12.71 -11.10
C SER A 117 -10.62 -11.49 -11.79
N ILE A 118 -9.94 -10.94 -12.81
CA ILE A 118 -10.41 -9.74 -13.51
C ILE A 118 -10.83 -10.10 -14.93
N VAL A 119 -12.01 -9.60 -15.35
CA VAL A 119 -12.54 -9.88 -16.69
C VAL A 119 -11.58 -9.41 -17.79
N PRO A 120 -11.43 -10.17 -18.89
CA PRO A 120 -10.49 -9.84 -19.95
C PRO A 120 -10.68 -8.41 -20.52
N ALA A 121 -11.92 -7.94 -20.61
CA ALA A 121 -12.26 -6.62 -21.13
C ALA A 121 -11.67 -5.48 -20.29
N VAL A 122 -11.72 -5.56 -18.96
CA VAL A 122 -11.07 -4.59 -18.05
C VAL A 122 -9.57 -4.75 -18.11
N ARG A 123 -9.10 -5.99 -18.04
CA ARG A 123 -7.67 -6.31 -18.02
C ARG A 123 -6.93 -5.80 -19.27
N SER A 124 -7.54 -5.89 -20.45
CA SER A 124 -6.95 -5.41 -21.70
C SER A 124 -6.78 -3.88 -21.78
N ARG A 125 -7.46 -3.14 -20.90
CA ARG A 125 -7.39 -1.67 -20.80
C ARG A 125 -6.47 -1.19 -19.67
N CYS A 126 -5.84 -2.11 -18.96
CA CYS A 126 -4.99 -1.81 -17.82
C CYS A 126 -3.56 -2.33 -18.03
N GLN A 127 -2.58 -1.62 -17.47
CA GLN A 127 -1.26 -2.18 -17.26
C GLN A 127 -1.21 -2.88 -15.90
N ILE A 128 -0.63 -4.07 -15.87
CA ILE A 128 -0.55 -4.89 -14.67
C ILE A 128 0.86 -4.82 -14.11
N PHE A 129 0.97 -4.48 -12.82
CA PHE A 129 2.24 -4.42 -12.10
C PHE A 129 2.20 -5.28 -10.85
N GLU A 130 3.23 -6.10 -10.68
CA GLU A 130 3.42 -6.91 -9.48
C GLU A 130 4.19 -6.11 -8.43
N PHE A 131 3.58 -5.96 -7.26
CA PHE A 131 4.20 -5.39 -6.07
C PHE A 131 4.80 -6.52 -5.22
N LYS A 132 6.06 -6.42 -4.92
CA LYS A 132 6.77 -7.36 -4.05
C LYS A 132 6.61 -6.97 -2.58
N ALA A 133 6.75 -7.95 -1.68
CA ALA A 133 6.92 -7.68 -0.26
C ALA A 133 8.07 -6.68 -0.05
N LEU A 134 7.92 -5.78 0.93
CA LEU A 134 8.98 -4.84 1.26
C LEU A 134 10.14 -5.58 1.93
N SER A 135 11.36 -5.14 1.67
CA SER A 135 12.53 -5.62 2.42
C SER A 135 12.52 -5.05 3.84
N ASP A 136 13.20 -5.73 4.76
CA ASP A 136 13.36 -5.23 6.13
C ASP A 136 13.98 -3.83 6.13
N GLN A 137 14.95 -3.56 5.23
CA GLN A 137 15.57 -2.25 5.07
C GLN A 137 14.57 -1.18 4.61
N ASP A 138 13.69 -1.50 3.66
CA ASP A 138 12.63 -0.58 3.22
C ASP A 138 11.68 -0.24 4.39
N ILE A 139 11.32 -1.23 5.19
CA ILE A 139 10.46 -1.03 6.37
C ILE A 139 11.18 -0.20 7.42
N GLU A 140 12.46 -0.48 7.73
CA GLU A 140 13.25 0.31 8.68
C GLU A 140 13.30 1.80 8.30
N ILE A 141 13.49 2.13 7.01
CA ILE A 141 13.47 3.51 6.52
C ILE A 141 12.15 4.21 6.86
N VAL A 142 11.02 3.51 6.65
CA VAL A 142 9.70 4.10 6.95
C VAL A 142 9.46 4.20 8.45
N LEU A 143 9.85 3.18 9.22
CA LEU A 143 9.73 3.21 10.68
C LEU A 143 10.55 4.36 11.28
N LYS A 144 11.80 4.56 10.83
CA LYS A 144 12.62 5.67 11.28
C LYS A 144 11.98 7.03 10.97
N ARG A 145 11.41 7.17 9.79
CA ARG A 145 10.65 8.39 9.43
C ARG A 145 9.42 8.56 10.33
N ALA A 146 8.68 7.50 10.58
CA ALA A 146 7.50 7.55 11.45
C ALA A 146 7.87 7.93 12.90
N THR A 147 8.95 7.39 13.46
CA THR A 147 9.40 7.73 14.81
C THR A 147 9.80 9.21 14.93
N THR A 148 10.52 9.75 13.97
CA THR A 148 11.01 11.14 14.02
C THR A 148 9.98 12.17 13.58
N GLU A 149 9.24 11.93 12.48
CA GLU A 149 8.33 12.91 11.90
C GLU A 149 6.93 12.88 12.54
N VAL A 150 6.44 11.71 12.95
CA VAL A 150 5.08 11.52 13.48
C VAL A 150 5.11 11.44 15.01
N LEU A 151 5.89 10.50 15.57
CA LEU A 151 5.95 10.30 17.02
C LEU A 151 6.82 11.33 17.73
N LYS A 152 7.63 12.10 16.98
CA LYS A 152 8.50 13.18 17.49
C LYS A 152 9.58 12.71 18.48
N LEU A 153 9.96 11.43 18.41
CA LEU A 153 11.07 10.91 19.16
C LEU A 153 12.42 11.42 18.61
N LYS A 154 13.36 11.72 19.49
CA LYS A 154 14.73 12.04 19.11
C LYS A 154 15.52 10.76 18.80
N ASP A 155 16.59 10.88 18.02
CA ASP A 155 17.42 9.72 17.65
C ASP A 155 17.97 8.97 18.87
N GLU A 156 18.31 9.67 19.95
CA GLU A 156 18.78 9.11 21.21
C GLU A 156 17.74 8.29 21.99
N GLN A 157 16.45 8.46 21.67
CA GLN A 157 15.32 7.74 22.27
C GLN A 157 14.95 6.49 21.48
N ILE A 158 15.66 6.18 20.41
CA ILE A 158 15.32 5.10 19.48
C ILE A 158 16.50 4.12 19.41
N GLU A 159 16.31 2.92 19.95
CA GLU A 159 17.25 1.82 19.70
C GLU A 159 17.11 1.33 18.26
N THR A 160 18.17 1.46 17.46
CA THR A 160 18.15 1.03 16.04
C THR A 160 17.74 -0.44 15.88
N ASP A 161 18.13 -1.30 16.81
CA ASP A 161 17.78 -2.72 16.77
C ASP A 161 16.30 -2.98 17.10
N ALA A 162 15.61 -2.05 17.78
CA ALA A 162 14.17 -2.12 17.95
C ALA A 162 13.43 -1.97 16.60
N LEU A 163 13.87 -1.02 15.75
CA LEU A 163 13.31 -0.85 14.40
C LEU A 163 13.54 -2.09 13.53
N LYS A 164 14.73 -2.68 13.59
CA LYS A 164 15.04 -3.93 12.88
C LYS A 164 14.13 -5.07 13.31
N LEU A 165 13.91 -5.23 14.61
CA LEU A 165 13.02 -6.27 15.14
C LEU A 165 11.59 -6.09 14.66
N ILE A 166 11.09 -4.85 14.63
CA ILE A 166 9.76 -4.54 14.10
C ILE A 166 9.69 -4.87 12.59
N ALA A 167 10.72 -4.50 11.82
CA ALA A 167 10.77 -4.76 10.38
C ALA A 167 10.74 -6.27 10.08
N ILE A 168 11.54 -7.05 10.79
CA ILE A 168 11.57 -8.52 10.68
C ILE A 168 10.20 -9.12 11.07
N ALA A 169 9.60 -8.65 12.17
CA ALA A 169 8.31 -9.15 12.65
C ALA A 169 7.15 -8.84 11.67
N ALA A 170 7.30 -7.81 10.86
CA ALA A 170 6.30 -7.39 9.89
C ALA A 170 6.28 -8.22 8.60
N ASP A 171 7.33 -9.00 8.33
CA ASP A 171 7.42 -9.93 7.18
C ASP A 171 6.99 -9.29 5.84
N GLY A 172 7.49 -8.08 5.58
CA GLY A 172 7.21 -7.34 4.34
C GLY A 172 5.91 -6.55 4.31
N ASP A 173 5.08 -6.59 5.35
CA ASP A 173 3.84 -5.79 5.47
C ASP A 173 4.07 -4.53 6.33
N LEU A 174 4.15 -3.37 5.67
CA LEU A 174 4.36 -2.09 6.36
C LEU A 174 3.22 -1.71 7.32
N ARG A 175 1.98 -2.16 7.07
CA ARG A 175 0.86 -1.90 8.00
C ARG A 175 1.08 -2.59 9.33
N VAL A 176 1.57 -3.84 9.28
CA VAL A 176 1.93 -4.60 10.48
C VAL A 176 3.05 -3.90 11.22
N ALA A 177 4.11 -3.45 10.51
CA ALA A 177 5.21 -2.73 11.10
C ALA A 177 4.77 -1.46 11.84
N LEU A 178 3.95 -0.63 11.19
CA LEU A 178 3.44 0.61 11.79
C LEU A 178 2.52 0.34 12.97
N ASN A 179 1.69 -0.69 12.90
CA ASN A 179 0.82 -1.11 14.01
C ASN A 179 1.63 -1.55 15.25
N ILE A 180 2.71 -2.31 15.03
CA ILE A 180 3.63 -2.69 16.11
C ILE A 180 4.27 -1.45 16.71
N LEU A 181 4.80 -0.55 15.87
CA LEU A 181 5.44 0.68 16.32
C LEU A 181 4.49 1.55 17.16
N GLU A 182 3.27 1.80 16.66
CA GLU A 182 2.26 2.61 17.37
C GLU A 182 1.89 1.98 18.72
N THR A 183 1.75 0.66 18.77
CA THR A 183 1.38 -0.03 20.01
C THR A 183 2.52 0.00 21.04
N VAL A 184 3.76 -0.25 20.60
CA VAL A 184 4.93 -0.20 21.50
C VAL A 184 5.13 1.22 22.03
N HIS A 185 5.01 2.25 21.16
CA HIS A 185 5.09 3.65 21.58
C HIS A 185 3.96 4.05 22.55
N ALA A 186 2.75 3.52 22.39
CA ALA A 186 1.65 3.78 23.32
C ALA A 186 1.91 3.19 24.73
N ILE A 187 2.72 2.11 24.83
CA ILE A 187 3.13 1.51 26.11
C ILE A 187 4.28 2.31 26.73
N ASN A 188 5.26 2.71 25.94
CA ASN A 188 6.40 3.53 26.37
C ASN A 188 6.57 4.73 25.43
N PRO A 189 5.95 5.91 25.73
CA PRO A 189 6.00 7.08 24.86
C PRO A 189 7.35 7.80 24.86
N GLU A 190 8.22 7.54 25.82
CA GLU A 190 9.46 8.31 25.98
C GLU A 190 10.62 7.74 25.17
N GLU A 191 10.60 6.43 24.94
CA GLU A 191 11.67 5.76 24.19
C GLU A 191 11.15 4.50 23.47
N LEU A 192 11.87 4.07 22.45
CA LEU A 192 11.62 2.84 21.72
C LEU A 192 12.79 1.87 21.95
N THR A 193 12.58 0.84 22.78
CA THR A 193 13.62 -0.13 23.12
C THR A 193 13.38 -1.52 22.53
N VAL A 194 14.45 -2.27 22.36
CA VAL A 194 14.37 -3.70 21.96
C VAL A 194 13.54 -4.51 22.96
N GLN A 195 13.62 -4.17 24.26
CA GLN A 195 12.87 -4.89 25.28
C GLN A 195 11.37 -4.68 25.16
N ASP A 196 10.92 -3.46 24.82
CA ASP A 196 9.51 -3.15 24.62
C ASP A 196 8.93 -3.94 23.44
N VAL A 197 9.65 -4.00 22.31
CA VAL A 197 9.27 -4.80 21.14
C VAL A 197 9.18 -6.29 21.48
N LYS A 198 10.17 -6.83 22.24
CA LYS A 198 10.17 -8.23 22.67
C LYS A 198 9.00 -8.55 23.62
N ASN A 199 8.69 -7.66 24.54
CA ASN A 199 7.57 -7.82 25.46
C ASN A 199 6.23 -7.83 24.72
N PHE A 200 6.06 -6.90 23.76
CA PHE A 200 4.89 -6.86 22.90
C PHE A 200 4.73 -8.16 22.10
N ALA A 201 5.78 -8.62 21.45
CA ALA A 201 5.75 -9.84 20.65
C ALA A 201 5.40 -11.11 21.47
N LYS A 202 5.89 -11.22 22.70
CA LYS A 202 5.54 -12.31 23.63
C LYS A 202 4.06 -12.28 24.00
N GLY A 203 3.52 -11.08 24.26
CA GLY A 203 2.10 -10.90 24.64
C GLY A 203 1.12 -11.24 23.53
N GLN A 204 1.54 -11.13 22.28
CA GLN A 204 0.70 -11.40 21.10
C GLN A 204 0.80 -12.83 20.55
N ASN A 205 1.60 -13.74 21.19
CA ASN A 205 1.93 -15.05 20.60
C ASN A 205 2.41 -14.95 19.13
N LEU A 206 2.97 -13.79 18.76
CA LEU A 206 3.61 -13.63 17.47
C LEU A 206 4.80 -14.61 17.45
N ALA A 207 4.71 -15.61 16.56
CA ALA A 207 5.74 -16.62 16.38
C ALA A 207 6.99 -15.95 15.78
N MET A 208 7.69 -15.18 16.60
CA MET A 208 9.06 -14.81 16.31
C MET A 208 9.86 -16.11 16.32
N THR A 209 10.28 -16.56 15.16
CA THR A 209 11.14 -17.74 15.02
C THR A 209 12.38 -17.55 15.91
N LYS A 210 12.94 -18.64 16.45
CA LYS A 210 14.17 -18.61 17.27
C LYS A 210 15.31 -17.81 16.63
N ARG A 211 15.29 -17.64 15.32
CA ARG A 211 16.23 -16.82 14.53
C ARG A 211 16.03 -15.31 14.75
N GLN A 212 14.82 -14.86 15.08
CA GLN A 212 14.44 -13.46 15.30
C GLN A 212 14.69 -13.00 16.74
N LEU A 213 14.69 -13.94 17.69
CA LEU A 213 14.99 -13.67 19.11
C LEU A 213 16.49 -13.61 19.43
N ASN A 214 17.37 -14.11 18.55
CA ASN A 214 18.81 -14.24 18.76
C ASN A 214 19.67 -13.09 18.17
N ILE A 215 19.09 -11.97 17.81
CA ILE A 215 19.86 -10.78 17.34
C ILE A 215 20.61 -10.08 18.49
N THR A 216 20.53 -10.60 19.71
CA THR A 216 21.20 -10.00 20.87
C THR A 216 22.18 -10.97 21.54
N THR A 217 23.11 -11.53 20.76
CA THR A 217 24.30 -12.15 21.38
C THR A 217 25.45 -12.14 20.35
N ILE A 218 26.05 -10.98 20.13
CA ILE A 218 27.46 -10.81 19.79
C ILE A 218 27.89 -9.48 20.44
#